data_b8e6c156499ce4080fe9d88833629a4b
#
_entry.id   b8e6c156499ce4080fe9d88833629a4b
#
_cell.length_a   1.000
_cell.length_b   1.000
_cell.length_c   1.000
_cell.angle_alpha   90.00
_cell.angle_beta   90.00
_cell.angle_gamma   90.00
#
_symmetry.space_group_name_H-M   'P 1'
#
loop_
_entity.id
_entity.type
_entity.pdbx_description
1 polymer ?
#
loop_
_entity_poly.entity_id
_entity_poly.type
_entity_poly.pdbx_seq_one_letter_code
_entity_poly.pdbx_strand_id
1 'polypeptide(L)'
;MPEFHKEYLNLALKGLLDPIEQFYSTKEEMKAMAKELKTVAINVDPEEVNLGAKGLVFDKVCESFAQGSTGRISNWSSEKNTKSPLIIRGLGKSSQEAIKHCMDTSRDFYAIDTGYLQVAGSKAKNYHRVTKNNLQYLGPIIERPEDRLTKLRWELTPAPKGEKILICPPSDKVMNFYNRDLNQWIRDTVRRIERHTIREIEIREKPTRRERVTNNTIWQVLDDAYCLITFNSIAATEAILYGVPAIALAPNAASTVCSTRISDIEKLETPADKTRVNFAKHLSYCQFTLEELQSGYAWNIVNEGV
;
A
#
# COMPACT_ATOMS: atom_id res chain seq x y z
N MET A 1 -12.70 -9.08 24.49
CA MET A 1 -12.84 -10.35 23.78
C MET A 1 -11.53 -10.60 23.03
N PRO A 2 -10.99 -11.84 23.01
CA PRO A 2 -9.78 -12.12 22.25
C PRO A 2 -9.96 -11.74 20.76
N GLU A 3 -8.94 -11.20 20.14
CA GLU A 3 -8.97 -10.73 18.74
C GLU A 3 -9.33 -11.84 17.76
N PHE A 4 -8.86 -13.05 18.02
CA PHE A 4 -9.21 -14.28 17.31
C PHE A 4 -10.73 -14.52 17.19
N HIS A 5 -11.50 -14.29 18.26
CA HIS A 5 -12.94 -14.49 18.21
C HIS A 5 -13.67 -13.48 17.33
N LYS A 6 -13.18 -12.23 17.28
CA LYS A 6 -13.74 -11.19 16.40
C LYS A 6 -13.55 -11.53 14.94
N GLU A 7 -12.38 -12.03 14.59
CA GLU A 7 -12.03 -12.41 13.23
C GLU A 7 -12.85 -13.60 12.77
N TYR A 8 -12.91 -14.65 13.58
CA TYR A 8 -13.71 -15.84 13.30
C TYR A 8 -15.19 -15.49 13.10
N LEU A 9 -15.74 -14.65 13.97
CA LEU A 9 -17.10 -14.15 13.86
C LEU A 9 -17.34 -13.45 12.50
N ASN A 10 -16.40 -12.61 12.08
CA ASN A 10 -16.50 -11.89 10.82
C ASN A 10 -16.49 -12.81 9.60
N LEU A 11 -15.66 -13.88 9.62
CA LEU A 11 -15.61 -14.90 8.59
C LEU A 11 -16.91 -15.73 8.55
N ALA A 12 -17.40 -16.14 9.71
CA ALA A 12 -18.63 -16.90 9.83
C ALA A 12 -19.86 -16.13 9.30
N LEU A 13 -19.98 -14.86 9.66
CA LEU A 13 -21.06 -13.98 9.19
C LEU A 13 -21.03 -13.72 7.68
N LYS A 14 -19.87 -13.83 7.04
CA LYS A 14 -19.72 -13.70 5.59
C LYS A 14 -19.90 -15.04 4.84
N GLY A 15 -20.20 -16.11 5.57
CA GLY A 15 -20.38 -17.44 5.00
C GLY A 15 -19.07 -18.08 4.51
N LEU A 16 -17.91 -17.58 4.97
CA LEU A 16 -16.58 -18.09 4.60
C LEU A 16 -16.12 -19.22 5.52
N LEU A 17 -16.67 -19.28 6.74
CA LEU A 17 -16.45 -20.34 7.73
C LEU A 17 -17.77 -20.70 8.41
N ASP A 18 -17.90 -21.97 8.80
CA ASP A 18 -19.00 -22.37 9.66
C ASP A 18 -18.78 -21.86 11.10
N PRO A 19 -19.84 -21.39 11.76
CA PRO A 19 -19.75 -20.98 13.16
C PRO A 19 -19.28 -22.12 14.06
N ILE A 20 -18.34 -21.84 14.97
CA ILE A 20 -17.97 -22.79 16.01
C ILE A 20 -19.01 -22.66 17.13
N GLU A 21 -19.93 -23.59 17.22
CA GLU A 21 -21.08 -23.59 18.15
C GLU A 21 -20.67 -23.42 19.62
N GLN A 22 -19.46 -23.85 19.98
CA GLN A 22 -18.93 -23.68 21.33
C GLN A 22 -18.67 -22.21 21.76
N PHE A 23 -18.65 -21.29 20.79
CA PHE A 23 -18.40 -19.86 21.09
C PHE A 23 -19.64 -18.99 20.91
N TYR A 24 -20.61 -19.42 20.08
CA TYR A 24 -21.78 -18.62 19.74
C TYR A 24 -23.01 -19.51 19.64
N SER A 25 -24.03 -19.21 20.42
CA SER A 25 -25.24 -19.99 20.50
C SER A 25 -26.24 -19.66 19.38
N THR A 26 -26.17 -18.45 18.81
CA THR A 26 -27.11 -18.00 17.78
C THR A 26 -26.47 -17.11 16.72
N LYS A 27 -27.10 -17.09 15.54
CA LYS A 27 -26.71 -16.17 14.44
C LYS A 27 -26.93 -14.68 14.82
N GLU A 28 -27.88 -14.43 15.70
CA GLU A 28 -28.20 -13.10 16.24
C GLU A 28 -27.08 -12.58 17.14
N GLU A 29 -26.53 -13.43 18.00
CA GLU A 29 -25.35 -13.06 18.81
C GLU A 29 -24.15 -12.75 17.94
N MET A 30 -23.87 -13.53 16.90
CA MET A 30 -22.81 -13.23 15.94
C MET A 30 -23.03 -11.87 15.26
N LYS A 31 -24.26 -11.56 14.84
CA LYS A 31 -24.59 -10.26 14.23
C LYS A 31 -24.46 -9.11 15.22
N ALA A 32 -24.87 -9.30 16.47
CA ALA A 32 -24.75 -8.28 17.51
C ALA A 32 -23.29 -7.96 17.80
N MET A 33 -22.43 -8.98 17.88
CA MET A 33 -20.98 -8.81 18.09
C MET A 33 -20.30 -8.20 16.87
N ALA A 34 -20.68 -8.57 15.65
CA ALA A 34 -20.16 -7.95 14.42
C ALA A 34 -20.50 -6.46 14.31
N LYS A 35 -21.56 -6.01 15.00
CA LYS A 35 -21.93 -4.60 15.06
C LYS A 35 -20.83 -3.72 15.69
N GLU A 36 -20.01 -4.29 16.58
CA GLU A 36 -18.86 -3.62 17.18
C GLU A 36 -17.67 -3.45 16.21
N LEU A 37 -17.65 -4.23 15.12
CA LEU A 37 -16.57 -4.24 14.13
C LEU A 37 -16.82 -3.28 12.95
N LYS A 38 -17.86 -2.46 13.00
CA LYS A 38 -18.21 -1.56 11.89
C LYS A 38 -17.12 -0.56 11.60
N THR A 39 -16.66 -0.58 10.38
CA THR A 39 -15.79 0.45 9.82
C THR A 39 -16.61 1.54 9.13
N VAL A 40 -15.99 2.67 8.89
CA VAL A 40 -16.60 3.79 8.18
C VAL A 40 -15.74 4.18 6.99
N ALA A 41 -16.25 3.98 5.78
CA ALA A 41 -15.62 4.50 4.58
C ALA A 41 -15.89 6.01 4.49
N ILE A 42 -14.82 6.79 4.42
CA ILE A 42 -14.91 8.23 4.24
C ILE A 42 -14.97 8.50 2.73
N ASN A 43 -16.08 9.09 2.29
CA ASN A 43 -16.15 9.65 0.96
C ASN A 43 -15.20 10.84 0.86
N VAL A 44 -14.42 10.85 -0.21
CA VAL A 44 -13.64 12.04 -0.59
C VAL A 44 -14.63 13.15 -0.91
N ASP A 45 -14.36 14.36 -0.42
CA ASP A 45 -15.20 15.53 -0.66
C ASP A 45 -15.45 15.68 -2.18
N PRO A 46 -16.70 15.84 -2.64
CA PRO A 46 -17.02 16.03 -4.05
C PRO A 46 -16.26 17.17 -4.73
N GLU A 47 -15.88 18.20 -4.00
CA GLU A 47 -15.06 19.32 -4.51
C GLU A 47 -13.62 18.92 -4.82
N GLU A 48 -13.07 17.89 -4.15
CA GLU A 48 -11.74 17.35 -4.45
C GLU A 48 -11.74 16.31 -5.58
N VAL A 49 -12.90 15.77 -5.90
CA VAL A 49 -13.10 14.85 -7.01
C VAL A 49 -13.43 15.66 -8.25
N ASN A 50 -12.42 15.94 -9.06
CA ASN A 50 -12.64 16.46 -10.41
C ASN A 50 -13.58 15.47 -11.14
N LEU A 51 -14.85 15.84 -11.31
CA LEU A 51 -16.03 15.04 -11.68
C LEU A 51 -15.97 14.36 -13.08
N GLY A 52 -14.84 13.89 -13.49
CA GLY A 52 -14.75 12.91 -14.58
C GLY A 52 -14.92 11.50 -14.03
N ALA A 53 -15.08 10.50 -14.87
CA ALA A 53 -15.26 9.06 -14.61
C ALA A 53 -14.39 8.43 -13.47
N LYS A 54 -13.56 9.21 -12.80
CA LYS A 54 -12.65 8.87 -11.71
C LYS A 54 -13.31 8.85 -10.33
N GLY A 55 -14.31 9.69 -10.09
CA GLY A 55 -15.00 9.76 -8.79
C GLY A 55 -15.70 8.44 -8.48
N LEU A 56 -16.42 7.89 -9.44
CA LEU A 56 -17.13 6.62 -9.29
C LEU A 56 -16.23 5.45 -8.92
N VAL A 57 -14.99 5.39 -9.46
CA VAL A 57 -14.03 4.31 -9.14
C VAL A 57 -13.48 4.47 -7.71
N PHE A 58 -13.31 5.68 -7.23
CA PHE A 58 -12.86 5.94 -5.86
C PHE A 58 -13.91 5.50 -4.84
N ASP A 59 -15.12 5.93 -5.03
CA ASP A 59 -16.24 5.60 -4.15
C ASP A 59 -16.46 4.08 -4.09
N LYS A 60 -16.44 3.42 -5.26
CA LYS A 60 -16.65 1.98 -5.36
C LYS A 60 -15.60 1.16 -4.61
N VAL A 61 -14.33 1.59 -4.54
CA VAL A 61 -13.28 0.85 -3.81
C VAL A 61 -13.49 0.93 -2.30
N CYS A 62 -13.75 2.13 -1.77
CA CYS A 62 -14.06 2.32 -0.36
C CYS A 62 -15.37 1.63 0.03
N GLU A 63 -16.39 1.74 -0.81
CA GLU A 63 -17.68 1.07 -0.63
C GLU A 63 -17.52 -0.46 -0.57
N SER A 64 -16.75 -1.04 -1.50
CA SER A 64 -16.50 -2.49 -1.52
C SER A 64 -15.81 -2.94 -0.23
N PHE A 65 -14.79 -2.22 0.24
CA PHE A 65 -14.13 -2.60 1.49
C PHE A 65 -15.02 -2.36 2.72
N ALA A 66 -15.82 -1.29 2.74
CA ALA A 66 -16.82 -1.07 3.78
C ALA A 66 -17.84 -2.19 3.84
N GLN A 67 -18.36 -2.63 2.68
CA GLN A 67 -19.25 -3.78 2.60
C GLN A 67 -18.60 -5.04 3.15
N GLY A 68 -17.38 -5.34 2.73
CA GLY A 68 -16.63 -6.50 3.19
C GLY A 68 -16.29 -6.48 4.69
N SER A 69 -16.15 -5.31 5.29
CA SER A 69 -15.90 -5.12 6.74
C SER A 69 -17.19 -4.87 7.55
N THR A 70 -18.39 -5.09 6.96
CA THR A 70 -19.68 -4.77 7.59
C THR A 70 -19.83 -3.29 7.99
N GLY A 71 -19.12 -2.42 7.31
CA GLY A 71 -19.07 -0.98 7.55
C GLY A 71 -20.18 -0.20 6.85
N ARG A 72 -20.07 1.10 6.90
CA ARG A 72 -20.97 2.06 6.23
C ARG A 72 -20.17 3.14 5.54
N ILE A 73 -20.82 3.91 4.67
CA ILE A 73 -20.28 5.09 4.03
C ILE A 73 -20.73 6.33 4.80
N SER A 74 -19.82 7.28 4.98
CA SER A 74 -20.11 8.56 5.63
C SER A 74 -19.13 9.62 5.12
N ASN A 75 -19.21 10.84 5.62
CA ASN A 75 -18.29 11.92 5.32
C ASN A 75 -17.41 12.25 6.53
N TRP A 76 -16.25 12.86 6.28
CA TRP A 76 -15.28 13.16 7.32
C TRP A 76 -15.84 14.10 8.41
N SER A 77 -16.62 15.11 8.03
CA SER A 77 -17.17 16.07 8.98
C SER A 77 -18.06 15.40 10.04
N SER A 78 -18.87 14.40 9.63
CA SER A 78 -19.71 13.63 10.55
C SER A 78 -18.95 12.63 11.40
N GLU A 79 -17.82 12.13 10.91
CA GLU A 79 -17.07 11.06 11.56
C GLU A 79 -15.92 11.56 12.43
N LYS A 80 -15.58 12.83 12.39
CA LYS A 80 -14.42 13.38 13.11
C LYS A 80 -14.41 13.03 14.61
N ASN A 81 -15.56 13.02 15.24
CA ASN A 81 -15.71 12.77 16.68
C ASN A 81 -16.15 11.35 17.04
N THR A 82 -16.23 10.44 16.06
CA THR A 82 -16.57 9.03 16.35
C THR A 82 -15.30 8.21 16.61
N LYS A 83 -15.47 6.99 17.12
CA LYS A 83 -14.38 6.04 17.40
C LYS A 83 -14.31 4.89 16.39
N SER A 84 -15.24 4.82 15.46
CA SER A 84 -15.25 3.75 14.45
C SER A 84 -13.99 3.81 13.59
N PRO A 85 -13.35 2.68 13.25
CA PRO A 85 -12.22 2.65 12.33
C PRO A 85 -12.58 3.29 10.98
N LEU A 86 -11.68 4.10 10.43
CA LEU A 86 -11.93 4.78 9.16
C LEU A 86 -11.35 4.01 7.97
N ILE A 87 -12.05 4.01 6.85
CA ILE A 87 -11.54 3.55 5.55
C ILE A 87 -11.28 4.79 4.71
N ILE A 88 -10.02 4.99 4.32
CA ILE A 88 -9.58 6.23 3.67
C ILE A 88 -8.81 5.89 2.41
N ARG A 89 -9.12 6.52 1.28
CA ARG A 89 -8.42 6.28 0.03
C ARG A 89 -7.62 7.47 -0.46
N GLY A 90 -6.35 7.18 -0.82
CA GLY A 90 -5.42 8.16 -1.37
C GLY A 90 -5.00 9.23 -0.37
N LEU A 91 -4.39 10.30 -0.86
CA LEU A 91 -3.88 11.44 -0.08
C LEU A 91 -4.43 12.76 -0.64
N GLY A 92 -5.75 12.86 -0.83
CA GLY A 92 -6.43 14.12 -1.04
C GLY A 92 -6.41 14.96 0.25
N LYS A 93 -6.82 16.24 0.20
CA LYS A 93 -6.77 17.16 1.36
C LYS A 93 -7.54 16.59 2.56
N SER A 94 -8.81 16.24 2.37
CA SER A 94 -9.65 15.65 3.44
C SER A 94 -9.12 14.30 3.92
N SER A 95 -8.58 13.47 3.01
CA SER A 95 -7.94 12.20 3.38
C SER A 95 -6.72 12.41 4.26
N GLN A 96 -5.88 13.42 3.96
CA GLN A 96 -4.72 13.78 4.79
C GLN A 96 -5.15 14.23 6.17
N GLU A 97 -6.18 15.07 6.28
CA GLU A 97 -6.72 15.53 7.56
C GLU A 97 -7.24 14.36 8.38
N ALA A 98 -8.05 13.48 7.78
CA ALA A 98 -8.60 12.31 8.47
C ALA A 98 -7.50 11.34 8.94
N ILE A 99 -6.48 11.06 8.11
CA ILE A 99 -5.36 10.18 8.48
C ILE A 99 -4.55 10.81 9.62
N LYS A 100 -4.19 12.09 9.54
CA LYS A 100 -3.46 12.78 10.64
C LYS A 100 -4.25 12.73 11.94
N HIS A 101 -5.56 13.03 11.88
CA HIS A 101 -6.42 12.92 13.06
C HIS A 101 -6.43 11.51 13.66
N CYS A 102 -6.51 10.46 12.82
CA CYS A 102 -6.44 9.07 13.31
C CYS A 102 -5.09 8.78 13.99
N MET A 103 -3.98 9.23 13.40
CA MET A 103 -2.65 9.08 14.00
C MET A 103 -2.54 9.80 15.34
N ASP A 104 -3.01 11.05 15.42
CA ASP A 104 -2.94 11.88 16.64
C ASP A 104 -3.83 11.35 17.78
N THR A 105 -4.93 10.70 17.44
CA THR A 105 -5.91 10.17 18.41
C THR A 105 -5.81 8.67 18.64
N SER A 106 -4.84 8.00 18.02
CA SER A 106 -4.70 6.52 18.04
C SER A 106 -5.97 5.81 17.57
N ARG A 107 -6.71 6.41 16.65
CA ARG A 107 -7.90 5.83 16.04
C ARG A 107 -7.49 4.92 14.89
N ASP A 108 -8.01 3.71 14.85
CA ASP A 108 -7.75 2.79 13.76
C ASP A 108 -8.23 3.34 12.42
N PHE A 109 -7.42 3.15 11.37
CA PHE A 109 -7.79 3.43 10.00
C PHE A 109 -7.21 2.42 9.01
N TYR A 110 -7.89 2.27 7.88
CA TYR A 110 -7.45 1.46 6.75
C TYR A 110 -7.18 2.38 5.56
N ALA A 111 -5.91 2.46 5.17
CA ALA A 111 -5.51 3.25 4.01
C ALA A 111 -5.56 2.37 2.75
N ILE A 112 -6.26 2.86 1.72
CA ILE A 112 -6.38 2.19 0.42
C ILE A 112 -5.69 3.01 -0.66
N ASP A 113 -4.85 2.35 -1.47
CA ASP A 113 -4.23 2.97 -2.64
C ASP A 113 -3.98 1.92 -3.74
N THR A 114 -3.32 2.30 -4.82
CA THR A 114 -2.90 1.38 -5.90
C THR A 114 -2.08 0.21 -5.35
N GLY A 115 -2.33 -0.99 -5.83
CA GLY A 115 -1.60 -2.20 -5.44
C GLY A 115 -0.10 -2.11 -5.72
N TYR A 116 0.67 -2.98 -5.05
CA TYR A 116 2.12 -3.09 -5.23
C TYR A 116 2.49 -3.76 -6.55
N LEU A 117 1.76 -4.82 -6.91
CA LEU A 117 1.96 -5.62 -8.10
C LEU A 117 0.77 -5.41 -9.05
N GLN A 118 1.05 -5.32 -10.33
CA GLN A 118 0.02 -5.21 -11.37
C GLN A 118 0.03 -6.47 -12.23
N VAL A 119 -1.12 -6.84 -12.79
CA VAL A 119 -1.20 -7.96 -13.74
C VAL A 119 -0.39 -7.61 -14.99
N ALA A 120 0.53 -8.48 -15.37
CA ALA A 120 1.35 -8.30 -16.56
C ALA A 120 0.47 -8.11 -17.81
N GLY A 121 0.80 -7.10 -18.61
CA GLY A 121 0.05 -6.76 -19.85
C GLY A 121 -1.30 -6.07 -19.62
N SER A 122 -1.75 -5.88 -18.38
CA SER A 122 -2.99 -5.16 -18.08
C SER A 122 -2.76 -3.65 -18.04
N LYS A 123 -3.62 -2.90 -18.76
CA LYS A 123 -3.67 -1.42 -18.66
C LYS A 123 -4.51 -0.96 -17.48
N ALA A 124 -5.31 -1.83 -16.90
CA ALA A 124 -6.20 -1.52 -15.79
C ALA A 124 -5.51 -1.80 -14.44
N LYS A 125 -5.72 -0.89 -13.49
CA LYS A 125 -5.28 -1.08 -12.10
C LYS A 125 -6.36 -1.87 -11.36
N ASN A 126 -6.27 -3.18 -11.40
CA ASN A 126 -7.28 -4.08 -10.86
C ASN A 126 -7.07 -4.39 -9.37
N TYR A 127 -5.87 -4.10 -8.84
CA TYR A 127 -5.54 -4.38 -7.45
C TYR A 127 -5.34 -3.11 -6.64
N HIS A 128 -5.83 -3.15 -5.41
CA HIS A 128 -5.75 -2.07 -4.43
C HIS A 128 -5.07 -2.61 -3.17
N ARG A 129 -3.98 -1.97 -2.74
CA ARG A 129 -3.40 -2.29 -1.43
C ARG A 129 -4.31 -1.76 -0.33
N VAL A 130 -4.39 -2.49 0.76
CA VAL A 130 -5.05 -2.08 1.99
C VAL A 130 -4.05 -2.24 3.13
N THR A 131 -3.87 -1.20 3.92
CA THR A 131 -2.97 -1.21 5.07
C THR A 131 -3.68 -0.66 6.31
N LYS A 132 -3.43 -1.25 7.47
CA LYS A 132 -3.99 -0.80 8.74
C LYS A 132 -3.00 0.14 9.43
N ASN A 133 -3.47 1.32 9.84
CA ASN A 133 -2.75 2.33 10.62
C ASN A 133 -1.46 2.89 9.98
N ASN A 134 -1.24 2.62 8.71
CA ASN A 134 -0.10 3.10 7.94
C ASN A 134 -0.49 3.36 6.48
N LEU A 135 0.32 4.14 5.75
CA LEU A 135 0.13 4.38 4.31
C LEU A 135 0.68 3.25 3.44
N GLN A 136 1.56 2.44 4.00
CA GLN A 136 2.14 1.25 3.37
C GLN A 136 2.28 0.14 4.41
N TYR A 137 2.42 -1.10 3.96
CA TYR A 137 2.72 -2.21 4.83
C TYR A 137 4.11 -2.02 5.48
N LEU A 138 4.20 -2.13 6.79
CA LEU A 138 5.45 -1.96 7.56
C LEU A 138 5.80 -3.17 8.41
N GLY A 139 5.00 -4.23 8.37
CA GLY A 139 5.24 -5.46 9.11
C GLY A 139 6.33 -6.35 8.49
N PRO A 140 6.62 -7.49 9.11
CA PRO A 140 7.56 -8.47 8.58
C PRO A 140 7.04 -9.11 7.29
N ILE A 141 7.95 -9.66 6.47
CA ILE A 141 7.54 -10.48 5.34
C ILE A 141 6.98 -11.80 5.88
N ILE A 142 5.71 -12.06 5.58
CA ILE A 142 5.03 -13.30 5.93
C ILE A 142 5.19 -14.28 4.78
N GLU A 143 5.52 -15.52 5.08
CA GLU A 143 5.54 -16.58 4.09
C GLU A 143 4.11 -16.84 3.58
N ARG A 144 3.90 -16.74 2.28
CA ARG A 144 2.59 -16.87 1.64
C ARG A 144 2.65 -17.92 0.52
N PRO A 145 1.52 -18.59 0.24
CA PRO A 145 1.38 -19.43 -0.95
C PRO A 145 1.63 -18.68 -2.26
N GLU A 146 1.87 -19.40 -3.34
CA GLU A 146 2.20 -18.82 -4.65
C GLU A 146 0.97 -18.52 -5.52
N ASP A 147 -0.20 -18.99 -5.11
CA ASP A 147 -1.46 -18.94 -5.86
C ASP A 147 -1.83 -17.53 -6.37
N ARG A 148 -1.65 -16.51 -5.54
CA ARG A 148 -1.93 -15.13 -5.91
C ARG A 148 -0.88 -14.57 -6.86
N LEU A 149 0.37 -14.92 -6.65
CA LEU A 149 1.47 -14.48 -7.52
C LEU A 149 1.32 -15.06 -8.94
N THR A 150 0.90 -16.32 -9.04
CA THR A 150 0.57 -16.98 -10.31
C THR A 150 -0.56 -16.27 -11.06
N LYS A 151 -1.62 -15.84 -10.35
CA LYS A 151 -2.70 -15.03 -10.94
C LYS A 151 -2.22 -13.68 -11.48
N LEU A 152 -1.21 -13.08 -10.85
CA LEU A 152 -0.59 -11.83 -11.28
C LEU A 152 0.37 -12.02 -12.46
N ARG A 153 0.70 -13.26 -12.83
CA ARG A 153 1.69 -13.59 -13.86
C ARG A 153 3.02 -12.87 -13.63
N TRP A 154 3.40 -12.73 -12.37
CA TRP A 154 4.69 -12.18 -12.02
C TRP A 154 5.78 -13.24 -12.20
N GLU A 155 6.86 -12.89 -12.85
CA GLU A 155 7.98 -13.78 -13.09
C GLU A 155 9.27 -13.15 -12.56
N LEU A 156 10.14 -14.00 -12.03
CA LEU A 156 11.47 -13.59 -11.60
C LEU A 156 12.32 -13.30 -12.83
N THR A 157 12.81 -12.09 -12.95
CA THR A 157 13.73 -11.67 -14.01
C THR A 157 15.17 -11.67 -13.53
N PRO A 158 16.18 -11.87 -14.40
CA PRO A 158 17.58 -11.64 -14.04
C PRO A 158 17.78 -10.23 -13.51
N ALA A 159 18.58 -10.09 -12.45
CA ALA A 159 18.90 -8.77 -11.91
C ALA A 159 19.78 -8.00 -12.88
N PRO A 160 19.49 -6.73 -13.19
CA PRO A 160 20.33 -5.90 -14.04
C PRO A 160 21.64 -5.54 -13.33
N LYS A 161 22.63 -5.09 -14.11
CA LYS A 161 23.94 -4.63 -13.62
C LYS A 161 24.17 -3.20 -14.07
N GLY A 162 23.34 -2.30 -13.55
CA GLY A 162 23.47 -0.87 -13.84
C GLY A 162 24.50 -0.17 -12.95
N GLU A 163 24.85 1.06 -13.28
CA GLU A 163 25.86 1.85 -12.59
C GLU A 163 25.35 3.14 -11.99
N LYS A 164 24.16 3.61 -12.42
CA LYS A 164 23.60 4.89 -12.00
C LYS A 164 22.81 4.81 -10.70
N ILE A 165 22.86 5.88 -9.93
CA ILE A 165 21.95 6.09 -8.79
C ILE A 165 20.65 6.69 -9.32
N LEU A 166 19.55 5.97 -9.20
CA LEU A 166 18.23 6.45 -9.62
C LEU A 166 17.48 7.05 -8.44
N ILE A 167 17.24 8.36 -8.45
CA ILE A 167 16.35 9.00 -7.46
C ILE A 167 14.94 9.02 -8.02
N CYS A 168 13.99 8.40 -7.31
CA CYS A 168 12.55 8.46 -7.61
C CYS A 168 11.83 9.30 -6.54
N PRO A 169 11.64 10.61 -6.77
CA PRO A 169 10.95 11.47 -5.82
C PRO A 169 9.50 11.05 -5.59
N PRO A 170 8.94 11.27 -4.40
CA PRO A 170 7.52 11.08 -4.15
C PRO A 170 6.71 12.18 -4.85
N SER A 171 5.38 12.07 -4.80
CA SER A 171 4.51 13.15 -5.29
C SER A 171 4.42 14.28 -4.26
N ASP A 172 4.08 15.52 -4.72
CA ASP A 172 3.81 16.66 -3.84
C ASP A 172 2.80 16.35 -2.74
N LYS A 173 1.76 15.56 -3.03
CA LYS A 173 0.76 15.14 -2.04
C LYS A 173 1.38 14.39 -0.87
N VAL A 174 2.36 13.55 -1.13
CA VAL A 174 3.09 12.82 -0.10
C VAL A 174 3.97 13.76 0.68
N MET A 175 4.72 14.63 0.01
CA MET A 175 5.60 15.60 0.69
C MET A 175 4.79 16.56 1.57
N ASN A 176 3.65 17.05 1.08
CA ASN A 176 2.72 17.89 1.84
C ASN A 176 2.16 17.15 3.08
N PHE A 177 1.85 15.87 2.95
CA PHE A 177 1.42 15.06 4.10
C PHE A 177 2.48 15.03 5.21
N TYR A 178 3.76 14.92 4.84
CA TYR A 178 4.89 14.92 5.77
C TYR A 178 5.43 16.34 6.09
N ASN A 179 4.75 17.40 5.67
CA ASN A 179 5.15 18.81 5.83
C ASN A 179 6.58 19.06 5.33
N ARG A 180 6.92 18.57 4.13
CA ARG A 180 8.23 18.70 3.49
C ARG A 180 8.10 19.35 2.11
N ASP A 181 9.11 20.14 1.73
CA ASP A 181 9.27 20.64 0.37
C ASP A 181 9.95 19.60 -0.52
N LEU A 182 9.37 19.33 -1.69
CA LEU A 182 9.88 18.32 -2.63
C LEU A 182 11.25 18.72 -3.20
N ASN A 183 11.39 19.96 -3.65
CA ASN A 183 12.62 20.42 -4.27
C ASN A 183 13.78 20.49 -3.25
N GLN A 184 13.48 20.88 -2.03
CA GLN A 184 14.45 20.85 -0.95
C GLN A 184 14.89 19.43 -0.64
N TRP A 185 13.94 18.49 -0.56
CA TRP A 185 14.24 17.07 -0.32
C TRP A 185 15.15 16.49 -1.42
N ILE A 186 14.88 16.81 -2.69
CA ILE A 186 15.72 16.36 -3.82
C ILE A 186 17.14 16.91 -3.66
N ARG A 187 17.30 18.22 -3.48
CA ARG A 187 18.63 18.86 -3.30
C ARG A 187 19.41 18.27 -2.15
N ASP A 188 18.77 18.07 -1.01
CA ASP A 188 19.43 17.52 0.17
C ASP A 188 19.79 16.04 -0.01
N THR A 189 18.95 15.29 -0.73
CA THR A 189 19.23 13.89 -1.04
C THR A 189 20.44 13.78 -1.98
N VAL A 190 20.49 14.56 -3.06
CA VAL A 190 21.65 14.61 -3.97
C VAL A 190 22.92 14.92 -3.19
N ARG A 191 22.96 16.02 -2.41
CA ARG A 191 24.14 16.40 -1.60
C ARG A 191 24.57 15.31 -0.61
N ARG A 192 23.64 14.53 -0.09
CA ARG A 192 23.95 13.41 0.80
C ARG A 192 24.55 12.25 0.03
N ILE A 193 24.06 11.95 -1.16
CA ILE A 193 24.60 10.89 -2.04
C ILE A 193 26.02 11.21 -2.44
N GLU A 194 26.29 12.43 -2.93
CA GLU A 194 27.62 12.90 -3.36
C GLU A 194 28.73 12.77 -2.30
N ARG A 195 28.36 12.67 -1.02
CA ARG A 195 29.31 12.43 0.07
C ARG A 195 29.75 10.98 0.22
N HIS A 196 29.03 10.06 -0.43
CA HIS A 196 29.23 8.62 -0.23
C HIS A 196 29.57 7.87 -1.52
N THR A 197 29.41 8.50 -2.69
CA THR A 197 29.69 7.87 -3.98
C THR A 197 29.98 8.94 -5.06
N ILE A 198 30.71 8.49 -6.09
CA ILE A 198 30.99 9.29 -7.31
C ILE A 198 30.14 8.85 -8.49
N ARG A 199 29.18 7.92 -8.29
CA ARG A 199 28.31 7.41 -9.34
C ARG A 199 27.42 8.51 -9.90
N GLU A 200 27.09 8.41 -11.18
CA GLU A 200 26.14 9.30 -11.83
C GLU A 200 24.77 9.22 -11.14
N ILE A 201 24.13 10.37 -10.90
CA ILE A 201 22.82 10.49 -10.30
C ILE A 201 21.81 10.87 -11.38
N GLU A 202 20.79 10.05 -11.55
CA GLU A 202 19.64 10.33 -12.41
C GLU A 202 18.40 10.58 -11.56
N ILE A 203 17.68 11.67 -11.82
CA ILE A 203 16.42 12.00 -11.13
C ILE A 203 15.28 11.69 -12.08
N ARG A 204 14.49 10.66 -11.73
CA ARG A 204 13.30 10.29 -12.48
C ARG A 204 12.07 10.89 -11.85
N GLU A 205 11.57 11.97 -12.43
CA GLU A 205 10.30 12.52 -12.05
C GLU A 205 9.15 11.54 -12.28
N LYS A 206 8.13 11.63 -11.42
CA LYS A 206 6.96 10.78 -11.55
C LYS A 206 6.20 11.13 -12.84
N PRO A 207 6.09 10.23 -13.82
CA PRO A 207 5.43 10.53 -15.07
C PRO A 207 3.97 10.93 -14.83
N THR A 208 3.50 11.88 -15.62
CA THR A 208 2.08 12.29 -15.64
C THR A 208 1.19 11.11 -16.05
N ARG A 209 -0.12 11.24 -15.84
CA ARG A 209 -1.05 10.16 -16.24
C ARG A 209 -1.02 9.86 -17.72
N ARG A 210 -0.78 10.86 -18.57
CA ARG A 210 -0.69 10.68 -20.05
C ARG A 210 0.56 9.91 -20.41
N GLU A 211 1.67 10.25 -19.83
CA GLU A 211 2.98 9.60 -20.07
C GLU A 211 3.01 8.14 -19.60
N ARG A 212 2.26 7.80 -18.55
CA ARG A 212 2.15 6.39 -18.08
C ARG A 212 1.42 5.47 -19.06
N VAL A 213 0.61 6.03 -19.96
CA VAL A 213 -0.09 5.26 -21.00
C VAL A 213 0.85 4.93 -22.16
N THR A 214 1.94 5.68 -22.34
CA THR A 214 2.85 5.63 -23.50
C THR A 214 4.18 4.91 -23.22
N ASN A 215 4.20 3.88 -22.37
CA ASN A 215 5.35 3.01 -22.10
C ASN A 215 6.51 3.58 -21.25
N ASN A 216 6.38 4.73 -20.59
CA ASN A 216 7.40 5.19 -19.64
C ASN A 216 7.25 4.45 -18.30
N THR A 217 7.57 3.17 -18.30
CA THR A 217 7.55 2.33 -17.10
C THR A 217 8.85 2.49 -16.30
N ILE A 218 8.79 2.22 -15.00
CA ILE A 218 10.00 2.26 -14.16
C ILE A 218 11.02 1.21 -14.58
N TRP A 219 10.59 0.09 -15.14
CA TRP A 219 11.43 -1.03 -15.56
C TRP A 219 12.52 -0.61 -16.56
N GLN A 220 12.20 0.29 -17.47
CA GLN A 220 13.14 0.77 -18.51
C GLN A 220 14.34 1.55 -17.93
N VAL A 221 14.16 2.21 -16.79
CA VAL A 221 15.24 2.96 -16.15
C VAL A 221 15.95 2.16 -15.06
N LEU A 222 15.35 1.05 -14.64
CA LEU A 222 15.98 0.13 -13.68
C LEU A 222 17.11 -0.70 -14.31
N ASP A 223 17.10 -0.90 -15.62
CA ASP A 223 18.16 -1.66 -16.32
C ASP A 223 19.56 -1.03 -16.13
N ASP A 224 19.64 0.30 -16.09
CA ASP A 224 20.89 1.04 -15.91
C ASP A 224 21.14 1.44 -14.44
N ALA A 225 20.24 1.08 -13.52
CA ALA A 225 20.33 1.49 -12.13
C ALA A 225 21.24 0.56 -11.31
N TYR A 226 22.25 1.13 -10.64
CA TYR A 226 22.97 0.50 -9.55
C TYR A 226 22.10 0.34 -8.32
N CYS A 227 21.39 1.41 -7.93
CA CYS A 227 20.39 1.37 -6.88
C CYS A 227 19.31 2.44 -7.11
N LEU A 228 18.16 2.24 -6.45
CA LEU A 228 17.06 3.22 -6.44
C LEU A 228 16.95 3.86 -5.05
N ILE A 229 16.82 5.19 -5.01
CA ILE A 229 16.59 5.95 -3.78
C ILE A 229 15.25 6.67 -3.86
N THR A 230 14.45 6.53 -2.84
CA THR A 230 13.17 7.26 -2.73
C THR A 230 12.87 7.69 -1.31
N PHE A 231 11.92 8.60 -1.13
CA PHE A 231 11.37 8.90 0.19
C PHE A 231 10.52 7.71 0.68
N ASN A 232 9.33 7.52 0.09
CA ASN A 232 8.44 6.41 0.42
C ASN A 232 7.64 5.90 -0.79
N SER A 233 8.12 6.09 -2.02
CA SER A 233 7.43 5.60 -3.21
C SER A 233 7.44 4.06 -3.27
N ILE A 234 6.39 3.48 -3.86
CA ILE A 234 6.37 2.05 -4.22
C ILE A 234 7.47 1.69 -5.23
N ALA A 235 8.15 2.67 -5.83
CA ALA A 235 9.30 2.45 -6.67
C ALA A 235 10.41 1.62 -5.99
N ALA A 236 10.54 1.71 -4.64
CA ALA A 236 11.47 0.85 -3.90
C ALA A 236 11.03 -0.62 -3.95
N THR A 237 9.73 -0.92 -3.83
CA THR A 237 9.22 -2.30 -3.99
C THR A 237 9.44 -2.80 -5.40
N GLU A 238 9.18 -1.97 -6.41
CA GLU A 238 9.39 -2.30 -7.81
C GLU A 238 10.88 -2.58 -8.10
N ALA A 239 11.81 -1.77 -7.57
CA ALA A 239 13.25 -1.98 -7.71
C ALA A 239 13.70 -3.31 -7.10
N ILE A 240 13.33 -3.60 -5.84
CA ILE A 240 13.67 -4.87 -5.18
C ILE A 240 13.15 -6.06 -5.98
N LEU A 241 11.90 -6.02 -6.44
CA LEU A 241 11.29 -7.08 -7.24
C LEU A 241 12.01 -7.28 -8.59
N TYR A 242 12.54 -6.23 -9.17
CA TYR A 242 13.31 -6.26 -10.40
C TYR A 242 14.77 -6.72 -10.20
N GLY A 243 15.26 -6.72 -8.97
CA GLY A 243 16.63 -7.11 -8.62
C GLY A 243 17.58 -5.93 -8.47
N VAL A 244 17.06 -4.71 -8.40
CA VAL A 244 17.85 -3.50 -8.11
C VAL A 244 17.76 -3.19 -6.62
N PRO A 245 18.89 -3.02 -5.93
CA PRO A 245 18.90 -2.60 -4.53
C PRO A 245 18.18 -1.25 -4.36
N ALA A 246 17.57 -1.04 -3.20
CA ALA A 246 16.88 0.21 -2.93
C ALA A 246 17.24 0.82 -1.57
N ILE A 247 17.08 2.14 -1.46
CA ILE A 247 17.12 2.89 -0.20
C ILE A 247 15.80 3.64 -0.05
N ALA A 248 15.03 3.30 0.98
CA ALA A 248 13.80 3.99 1.33
C ALA A 248 14.03 4.89 2.56
N LEU A 249 13.96 6.22 2.38
CA LEU A 249 14.30 7.21 3.41
C LEU A 249 13.16 7.53 4.38
N ALA A 250 11.98 6.92 4.19
CA ALA A 250 10.82 6.99 5.07
C ALA A 250 10.09 5.64 5.04
N PRO A 251 9.13 5.40 5.96
CA PRO A 251 8.41 4.14 6.05
C PRO A 251 7.89 3.64 4.70
N ASN A 252 8.25 2.41 4.33
CA ASN A 252 8.01 1.83 3.01
C ASN A 252 7.82 0.31 3.14
N ALA A 253 7.00 -0.26 2.27
CA ALA A 253 6.78 -1.70 2.24
C ALA A 253 8.07 -2.51 1.95
N ALA A 254 9.04 -1.90 1.28
CA ALA A 254 10.35 -2.51 1.03
C ALA A 254 11.33 -2.38 2.21
N SER A 255 11.00 -1.68 3.31
CA SER A 255 11.95 -1.37 4.40
C SER A 255 12.56 -2.61 5.07
N THR A 256 11.92 -3.77 4.97
CA THR A 256 12.44 -5.04 5.49
C THR A 256 13.46 -5.72 4.56
N VAL A 257 13.56 -5.29 3.31
CA VAL A 257 14.44 -5.90 2.28
C VAL A 257 15.31 -4.87 1.56
N CYS A 258 15.30 -3.61 1.99
CA CYS A 258 16.12 -2.54 1.45
C CYS A 258 16.84 -1.79 2.57
N SER A 259 17.85 -0.96 2.23
CA SER A 259 18.45 -0.05 3.20
C SER A 259 17.56 1.17 3.46
N THR A 260 17.73 1.79 4.61
CA THR A 260 17.11 3.04 4.99
C THR A 260 18.13 4.18 5.13
N ARG A 261 19.42 3.92 4.82
CA ARG A 261 20.52 4.85 5.03
C ARG A 261 21.32 5.07 3.74
N ILE A 262 21.50 6.32 3.35
CA ILE A 262 22.33 6.69 2.18
C ILE A 262 23.79 6.28 2.38
N SER A 263 24.31 6.25 3.61
CA SER A 263 25.68 5.82 3.92
C SER A 263 25.99 4.37 3.52
N ASP A 264 24.96 3.58 3.24
CA ASP A 264 25.13 2.18 2.84
C ASP A 264 25.30 2.00 1.33
N ILE A 265 25.24 3.08 0.56
CA ILE A 265 25.08 3.07 -0.91
C ILE A 265 26.12 2.17 -1.61
N GLU A 266 27.39 2.24 -1.25
CA GLU A 266 28.46 1.39 -1.85
C GLU A 266 28.54 -0.02 -1.25
N LYS A 267 27.68 -0.35 -0.29
CA LYS A 267 27.58 -1.66 0.35
C LYS A 267 26.32 -2.42 -0.03
N LEU A 268 25.51 -1.81 -0.91
CA LEU A 268 24.27 -2.43 -1.34
C LEU A 268 24.55 -3.67 -2.18
N GLU A 269 23.82 -4.72 -1.88
CA GLU A 269 23.86 -5.98 -2.60
C GLU A 269 22.57 -6.20 -3.39
N THR A 270 22.69 -6.86 -4.53
CA THR A 270 21.54 -7.30 -5.31
C THR A 270 20.65 -8.21 -4.45
N PRO A 271 19.36 -7.93 -4.34
CA PRO A 271 18.46 -8.78 -3.57
C PRO A 271 18.44 -10.22 -4.10
N ALA A 272 18.71 -11.19 -3.21
CA ALA A 272 18.72 -12.61 -3.57
C ALA A 272 17.35 -13.04 -4.14
N ASP A 273 17.36 -13.93 -5.12
CA ASP A 273 16.14 -14.39 -5.80
C ASP A 273 15.09 -14.95 -4.83
N LYS A 274 15.52 -15.71 -3.83
CA LYS A 274 14.62 -16.21 -2.77
C LYS A 274 13.95 -15.06 -2.02
N THR A 275 14.67 -14.00 -1.72
CA THR A 275 14.13 -12.80 -1.06
C THR A 275 13.12 -12.10 -1.95
N ARG A 276 13.43 -11.94 -3.24
CA ARG A 276 12.53 -11.31 -4.24
C ARG A 276 11.23 -12.10 -4.38
N VAL A 277 11.32 -13.42 -4.52
CA VAL A 277 10.15 -14.32 -4.63
C VAL A 277 9.29 -14.26 -3.37
N ASN A 278 9.89 -14.39 -2.18
CA ASN A 278 9.13 -14.33 -0.92
C ASN A 278 8.48 -12.97 -0.71
N PHE A 279 9.17 -11.88 -1.07
CA PHE A 279 8.63 -10.54 -1.02
C PHE A 279 7.47 -10.36 -2.00
N ALA A 280 7.59 -10.86 -3.24
CA ALA A 280 6.51 -10.82 -4.22
C ALA A 280 5.27 -11.62 -3.75
N LYS A 281 5.47 -12.82 -3.21
CA LYS A 281 4.40 -13.62 -2.60
C LYS A 281 3.70 -12.86 -1.49
N HIS A 282 4.45 -12.29 -0.56
CA HIS A 282 3.92 -11.48 0.52
C HIS A 282 3.09 -10.28 0.00
N LEU A 283 3.66 -9.47 -0.91
CA LEU A 283 2.99 -8.30 -1.46
C LEU A 283 1.71 -8.65 -2.24
N SER A 284 1.64 -9.84 -2.86
CA SER A 284 0.44 -10.29 -3.54
C SER A 284 -0.75 -10.46 -2.58
N TYR A 285 -0.50 -10.72 -1.29
CA TYR A 285 -1.50 -10.79 -0.21
C TYR A 285 -1.74 -9.44 0.49
N CYS A 286 -0.97 -8.40 0.17
CA CYS A 286 -1.19 -7.04 0.67
C CYS A 286 -2.03 -6.18 -0.28
N GLN A 287 -2.60 -6.77 -1.33
CA GLN A 287 -3.42 -6.09 -2.33
C GLN A 287 -4.59 -6.96 -2.80
N PHE A 288 -5.69 -6.34 -3.20
CA PHE A 288 -6.97 -7.01 -3.40
C PHE A 288 -7.73 -6.45 -4.59
N THR A 289 -8.51 -7.30 -5.26
CA THR A 289 -9.50 -6.87 -6.27
C THR A 289 -10.74 -6.27 -5.58
N LEU A 290 -11.62 -5.65 -6.37
CA LEU A 290 -12.90 -5.14 -5.83
C LEU A 290 -13.76 -6.25 -5.22
N GLU A 291 -13.76 -7.42 -5.84
CA GLU A 291 -14.50 -8.60 -5.37
C GLU A 291 -13.96 -9.10 -4.02
N GLU A 292 -12.64 -9.15 -3.88
CA GLU A 292 -11.97 -9.54 -2.64
C GLU A 292 -12.17 -8.51 -1.52
N LEU A 293 -12.25 -7.21 -1.87
CA LEU A 293 -12.64 -6.17 -0.93
C LEU A 293 -14.08 -6.35 -0.46
N GLN A 294 -14.99 -6.60 -1.40
CA GLN A 294 -16.43 -6.72 -1.16
C GLN A 294 -16.80 -7.99 -0.38
N SER A 295 -16.14 -9.12 -0.68
CA SER A 295 -16.40 -10.41 -0.01
C SER A 295 -15.93 -10.45 1.44
N GLY A 296 -15.08 -9.51 1.87
CA GLY A 296 -14.45 -9.50 3.18
C GLY A 296 -13.14 -10.28 3.24
N TYR A 297 -12.70 -10.89 2.16
CA TYR A 297 -11.40 -11.56 2.12
C TYR A 297 -10.26 -10.60 2.50
N ALA A 298 -10.27 -9.39 1.92
CA ALA A 298 -9.27 -8.36 2.25
C ALA A 298 -9.32 -7.97 3.74
N TRP A 299 -10.51 -7.82 4.31
CA TRP A 299 -10.69 -7.51 5.72
C TRP A 299 -10.03 -8.54 6.63
N ASN A 300 -10.23 -9.82 6.32
CA ASN A 300 -9.66 -10.90 7.11
C ASN A 300 -8.15 -10.91 7.03
N ILE A 301 -7.57 -10.85 5.82
CA ILE A 301 -6.12 -10.86 5.61
C ILE A 301 -5.44 -9.67 6.33
N VAL A 302 -6.00 -8.47 6.22
CA VAL A 302 -5.41 -7.26 6.83
C VAL A 302 -5.47 -7.27 8.37
N ASN A 303 -6.41 -8.04 8.94
CA ASN A 303 -6.59 -8.18 10.38
C ASN A 303 -6.14 -9.55 10.93
N GLU A 304 -5.68 -10.48 10.09
CA GLU A 304 -4.97 -11.69 10.52
C GLU A 304 -3.69 -11.27 11.20
N GLY A 305 -3.72 -11.08 12.51
CA GLY A 305 -2.64 -10.56 13.32
C GLY A 305 -1.24 -10.76 12.75
N VAL A 306 -0.74 -9.71 12.19
CA VAL A 306 0.65 -9.55 11.79
C VAL A 306 1.42 -9.09 13.02
#